data_39a383bd93f623befabda8818f58c732
#
_entry.id   39a383bd93f623befabda8818f58c732
#
_cell.length_a   1.000
_cell.length_b   1.000
_cell.length_c   1.000
_cell.angle_alpha   90.00
_cell.angle_beta   90.00
_cell.angle_gamma   90.00
#
_symmetry.space_group_name_H-M   'P 1'
#
loop_
_entity.id
_entity.type
_entity.pdbx_description
1 polymer ?
#
loop_
_entity_poly.entity_id
_entity_poly.type
_entity_poly.pdbx_seq_one_letter_code
_entity_poly.pdbx_strand_id
1 'polypeptide(L)'
;MKKLLICLTLLCCSLLVFSACATGRDNEQDNYGGDPMEFERFSLSTSGTTAESYVYEGYRTESGIHLAYYTSTSWWDNTVSDYVESRYVIRAIDGDDALYQTLCALLGDCRINEWAGFRGANPTDVLDGSSMSFQATLPDGSVITASGSNNFPPNYRRFSDALAELLLTEQITDTAFTDGTYELTLPESWAGVVRARFSEGMVTFSVDGSDGKDVTFFILDNTGYGYTSEDYPGRVAIGRLVSDDDVRFITARDLYAISAYAQKVSPEALALWESYQRDKAAIIESLRGVNGYTLYPEDGTVLYEAQAQELADNARSLWLYLHFAGEYAGGVQPTTIDGRPYKPLFPAQDNIHTLEQVRDRFLQVFSADFTDKTLDAALADKDLLAYNGDIYAAYKKTSGEAAYNSWVDHVRDDGDGKFTVVMAVTLPPDAHTDYVELPAERNAAGDFVFTDYPYWDRSE
;
A
#
# COMPACT_ATOMS: atom_id res chain seq x y z
N MET A 1 43.60 11.72 7.83
CA MET A 1 43.65 11.27 6.43
C MET A 1 42.47 10.36 6.05
N LYS A 2 42.01 9.40 6.87
CA LYS A 2 40.86 8.56 6.55
C LYS A 2 39.49 9.33 6.43
N LYS A 3 39.26 10.35 7.28
CA LYS A 3 38.04 11.14 7.25
C LYS A 3 37.93 12.07 6.03
N LEU A 4 39.07 12.52 5.50
CA LEU A 4 39.12 13.36 4.30
C LEU A 4 38.86 12.55 3.02
N LEU A 5 39.18 11.25 3.03
CA LEU A 5 38.95 10.37 1.89
C LEU A 5 37.47 9.97 1.77
N ILE A 6 36.77 9.83 2.90
CA ILE A 6 35.33 9.52 2.96
C ILE A 6 34.49 10.70 2.44
N CYS A 7 34.82 11.93 2.82
CA CYS A 7 34.17 13.14 2.29
C CYS A 7 34.38 13.32 0.79
N LEU A 8 35.55 12.93 0.27
CA LEU A 8 35.83 13.05 -1.17
C LEU A 8 35.09 12.00 -1.99
N THR A 9 34.88 10.80 -1.45
CA THR A 9 34.08 9.74 -2.11
C THR A 9 32.60 10.05 -2.08
N LEU A 10 32.03 10.63 -1.01
CA LEU A 10 30.64 11.09 -0.95
C LEU A 10 30.39 12.25 -1.95
N LEU A 11 31.33 13.18 -2.06
CA LEU A 11 31.23 14.28 -3.04
C LEU A 11 31.32 13.80 -4.50
N CYS A 12 32.11 12.74 -4.78
CA CYS A 12 32.17 12.14 -6.11
C CYS A 12 30.93 11.29 -6.42
N CYS A 13 30.31 10.63 -5.44
CA CYS A 13 29.07 9.89 -5.64
C CYS A 13 27.89 10.81 -5.91
N SER A 14 27.78 11.97 -5.24
CA SER A 14 26.75 12.96 -5.52
C SER A 14 26.86 13.56 -6.93
N LEU A 15 28.06 13.74 -7.45
CA LEU A 15 28.29 14.23 -8.82
C LEU A 15 28.03 13.17 -9.91
N LEU A 16 28.12 11.87 -9.59
CA LEU A 16 27.85 10.78 -10.54
C LEU A 16 26.36 10.45 -10.66
N VAL A 17 25.55 10.67 -9.60
CA VAL A 17 24.11 10.45 -9.63
C VAL A 17 23.41 11.41 -10.62
N PHE A 18 23.90 12.65 -10.75
CA PHE A 18 23.37 13.60 -11.75
C PHE A 18 23.65 13.25 -13.21
N SER A 19 24.62 12.35 -13.48
CA SER A 19 24.94 11.92 -14.84
C SER A 19 24.11 10.73 -15.35
N ALA A 20 23.43 9.98 -14.47
CA ALA A 20 22.73 8.75 -14.83
C ALA A 20 21.24 8.96 -15.23
N CYS A 21 20.64 10.11 -14.92
CA CYS A 21 19.24 10.40 -15.25
C CYS A 21 18.99 10.87 -16.70
N ALA A 22 19.96 10.77 -17.61
CA ALA A 22 19.89 11.36 -18.96
C ALA A 22 19.46 10.40 -20.08
N THR A 23 18.64 9.38 -19.81
CA THR A 23 18.13 8.48 -20.86
C THR A 23 16.61 8.45 -20.98
N GLY A 24 16.00 9.61 -21.11
CA GLY A 24 14.60 9.77 -21.52
C GLY A 24 14.53 10.74 -22.70
N ARG A 25 14.20 10.25 -23.87
CA ARG A 25 14.11 10.99 -25.14
C ARG A 25 13.17 12.18 -25.04
N ASP A 26 13.72 13.38 -25.00
CA ASP A 26 13.15 14.55 -25.67
C ASP A 26 14.31 15.39 -26.17
N ASN A 27 14.32 15.67 -27.47
CA ASN A 27 15.37 16.43 -28.16
C ASN A 27 15.23 17.93 -27.89
N GLU A 28 15.29 18.34 -26.66
CA GLU A 28 15.57 19.73 -26.30
C GLU A 28 17.05 19.81 -25.88
N GLN A 29 17.79 20.63 -26.56
CA GLN A 29 19.18 20.94 -26.30
C GLN A 29 19.25 21.74 -25.00
N ASP A 30 19.24 21.04 -23.86
CA ASP A 30 19.19 21.62 -22.54
C ASP A 30 20.50 22.27 -22.18
N ASN A 31 20.50 23.58 -22.17
CA ASN A 31 21.55 24.39 -21.60
C ASN A 31 21.38 24.34 -20.05
N TYR A 32 21.91 23.26 -19.43
CA TYR A 32 21.86 23.03 -17.98
C TYR A 32 22.96 23.85 -17.31
N GLY A 33 22.61 24.60 -16.29
CA GLY A 33 23.50 25.35 -15.43
C GLY A 33 22.95 26.71 -15.08
N GLY A 34 21.95 26.73 -14.17
CA GLY A 34 21.57 27.94 -13.46
C GLY A 34 22.48 28.15 -12.24
N ASP A 35 22.70 29.39 -11.85
CA ASP A 35 23.36 29.67 -10.58
C ASP A 35 22.53 29.08 -9.42
N PRO A 36 23.16 28.52 -8.37
CA PRO A 36 22.45 28.02 -7.20
C PRO A 36 21.48 29.08 -6.63
N MET A 37 20.28 28.66 -6.32
CA MET A 37 19.23 29.55 -5.82
C MET A 37 19.00 29.31 -4.34
N GLU A 38 19.41 30.27 -3.49
CA GLU A 38 19.14 30.22 -2.06
C GLU A 38 17.67 30.46 -1.75
N PHE A 39 17.18 29.83 -0.69
CA PHE A 39 15.81 29.95 -0.22
C PHE A 39 15.73 29.84 1.31
N GLU A 40 14.68 30.40 1.93
CA GLU A 40 14.36 30.20 3.33
C GLU A 40 13.40 29.02 3.51
N ARG A 41 12.43 28.91 2.61
CA ARG A 41 11.50 27.77 2.59
C ARG A 41 10.91 27.59 1.19
N PHE A 42 10.51 26.37 0.87
CA PHE A 42 9.67 26.06 -0.28
C PHE A 42 8.60 25.04 0.06
N SER A 43 7.55 25.03 -0.76
CA SER A 43 6.52 23.99 -0.76
C SER A 43 6.15 23.68 -2.22
N LEU A 44 6.09 22.39 -2.56
CA LEU A 44 5.58 21.88 -3.84
C LEU A 44 4.44 20.92 -3.52
N SER A 45 3.21 21.30 -3.82
CA SER A 45 2.04 20.44 -3.69
C SER A 45 1.62 19.92 -5.05
N THR A 46 1.28 18.63 -5.10
CA THR A 46 0.75 17.96 -6.28
C THR A 46 -0.52 17.22 -5.90
N SER A 47 -1.54 17.26 -6.73
CA SER A 47 -2.76 16.49 -6.55
C SER A 47 -3.19 15.84 -7.86
N GLY A 48 -3.77 14.65 -7.75
CA GLY A 48 -4.42 13.95 -8.86
C GLY A 48 -5.93 14.23 -8.90
N THR A 49 -6.68 13.28 -9.42
CA THR A 49 -8.16 13.28 -9.43
C THR A 49 -8.77 12.93 -8.08
N THR A 50 -7.97 12.47 -7.13
CA THR A 50 -8.36 12.18 -5.75
C THR A 50 -8.28 13.43 -4.90
N ALA A 51 -8.99 13.46 -3.77
CA ALA A 51 -8.95 14.56 -2.81
C ALA A 51 -7.58 14.69 -2.08
N GLU A 52 -6.67 13.76 -2.35
CA GLU A 52 -5.35 13.69 -1.73
C GLU A 52 -4.33 14.56 -2.46
N SER A 53 -3.57 15.32 -1.69
CA SER A 53 -2.43 16.11 -2.17
C SER A 53 -1.13 15.59 -1.58
N TYR A 54 -0.11 15.52 -2.40
CA TYR A 54 1.25 15.17 -2.00
C TYR A 54 2.09 16.44 -1.93
N VAL A 55 2.76 16.66 -0.81
CA VAL A 55 3.47 17.91 -0.53
C VAL A 55 4.92 17.64 -0.17
N TYR A 56 5.84 18.26 -0.92
CA TYR A 56 7.22 18.44 -0.52
C TYR A 56 7.35 19.80 0.16
N GLU A 57 7.94 19.82 1.35
CA GLU A 57 8.19 21.03 2.11
C GLU A 57 9.65 21.06 2.56
N GLY A 58 10.31 22.18 2.39
CA GLY A 58 11.67 22.38 2.87
C GLY A 58 11.82 23.78 3.49
N TYR A 59 12.52 23.85 4.62
CA TYR A 59 12.87 25.13 5.24
C TYR A 59 14.28 25.08 5.85
N ARG A 60 14.96 26.21 5.74
CA ARG A 60 16.31 26.39 6.29
C ARG A 60 16.27 26.34 7.82
N THR A 61 17.24 25.67 8.42
CA THR A 61 17.48 25.59 9.86
C THR A 61 18.85 26.19 10.18
N GLU A 62 19.16 26.36 11.46
CA GLU A 62 20.50 26.82 11.90
C GLU A 62 21.62 25.85 11.50
N SER A 63 21.33 24.55 11.38
CA SER A 63 22.29 23.47 11.10
C SER A 63 22.25 22.98 9.64
N GLY A 64 21.35 23.54 8.80
CA GLY A 64 21.20 23.09 7.41
C GLY A 64 19.76 23.23 6.93
N ILE A 65 19.03 22.13 6.75
CA ILE A 65 17.67 22.11 6.21
C ILE A 65 16.82 21.04 6.85
N HIS A 66 15.55 21.35 7.09
CA HIS A 66 14.48 20.37 7.27
C HIS A 66 13.78 20.13 5.93
N LEU A 67 13.61 18.88 5.53
CA LEU A 67 12.91 18.49 4.31
C LEU A 67 11.90 17.38 4.63
N ALA A 68 10.64 17.58 4.25
CA ALA A 68 9.56 16.61 4.50
C ALA A 68 8.73 16.35 3.24
N TYR A 69 8.20 15.13 3.16
CA TYR A 69 7.19 14.73 2.20
C TYR A 69 6.02 14.11 2.94
N TYR A 70 4.84 14.59 2.67
CA TYR A 70 3.63 14.15 3.35
C TYR A 70 2.42 14.16 2.40
N THR A 71 1.42 13.33 2.71
CA THR A 71 0.08 13.48 2.13
C THR A 71 -0.74 14.45 2.96
N SER A 72 -1.62 15.17 2.28
CA SER A 72 -2.60 16.06 2.91
C SER A 72 -3.95 15.77 2.31
N THR A 73 -4.91 15.44 3.19
CA THR A 73 -6.32 15.27 2.84
C THR A 73 -7.14 16.31 3.59
N SER A 74 -8.11 16.90 2.92
CA SER A 74 -9.06 17.80 3.55
C SER A 74 -10.47 17.30 3.38
N TRP A 75 -11.26 17.30 4.45
CA TRP A 75 -12.68 16.96 4.42
C TRP A 75 -13.49 17.97 5.21
N TRP A 76 -14.77 18.08 4.82
CA TRP A 76 -15.70 18.90 5.56
C TRP A 76 -16.10 18.20 6.86
N ASP A 77 -15.83 18.81 8.00
CA ASP A 77 -16.25 18.33 9.31
C ASP A 77 -17.50 19.10 9.76
N ASN A 78 -18.62 18.39 9.86
CA ASN A 78 -19.88 18.96 10.27
C ASN A 78 -19.90 19.40 11.74
N THR A 79 -19.01 18.90 12.58
CA THR A 79 -18.94 19.25 14.02
C THR A 79 -18.35 20.63 14.23
N VAL A 80 -17.36 21.01 13.42
CA VAL A 80 -16.73 22.33 13.45
C VAL A 80 -17.24 23.26 12.36
N SER A 81 -18.05 22.74 11.40
CA SER A 81 -18.57 23.47 10.24
C SER A 81 -17.45 24.13 9.40
N ASP A 82 -16.35 23.40 9.23
CA ASP A 82 -15.18 23.87 8.46
C ASP A 82 -14.46 22.67 7.82
N TYR A 83 -13.49 22.98 6.93
CA TYR A 83 -12.59 21.98 6.39
C TYR A 83 -11.50 21.64 7.40
N VAL A 84 -11.37 20.37 7.73
CA VAL A 84 -10.28 19.83 8.56
C VAL A 84 -9.24 19.21 7.65
N GLU A 85 -7.97 19.54 7.87
CA GLU A 85 -6.83 18.96 7.15
C GLU A 85 -6.16 17.90 8.03
N SER A 86 -5.93 16.73 7.46
CA SER A 86 -5.07 15.70 8.04
C SER A 86 -3.79 15.58 7.21
N ARG A 87 -2.66 15.48 7.90
CA ARG A 87 -1.35 15.29 7.29
C ARG A 87 -0.75 13.97 7.74
N TYR A 88 -0.32 13.17 6.79
CA TYR A 88 0.42 11.93 7.03
C TYR A 88 1.85 12.10 6.50
N VAL A 89 2.83 12.17 7.42
CA VAL A 89 4.23 12.32 7.05
C VAL A 89 4.75 10.97 6.54
N ILE A 90 5.13 10.93 5.26
CA ILE A 90 5.73 9.76 4.63
C ILE A 90 7.23 9.69 5.00
N ARG A 91 7.91 10.82 4.91
CA ARG A 91 9.31 10.94 5.31
C ARG A 91 9.65 12.38 5.67
N ALA A 92 10.49 12.53 6.70
CA ALA A 92 11.13 13.79 7.04
C ALA A 92 12.59 13.55 7.39
N ILE A 93 13.46 14.46 6.97
CA ILE A 93 14.90 14.42 7.27
C ILE A 93 15.39 15.81 7.69
N ASP A 94 16.29 15.84 8.64
CA ASP A 94 17.08 17.01 9.01
C ASP A 94 18.47 16.83 8.41
N GLY A 95 18.76 17.64 7.40
CA GLY A 95 20.02 17.61 6.67
C GLY A 95 20.95 18.73 7.08
N ASP A 96 22.21 18.54 6.77
CA ASP A 96 23.27 19.53 7.01
C ASP A 96 23.32 20.60 5.89
N ASP A 97 24.30 21.51 6.00
CA ASP A 97 24.54 22.55 4.97
C ASP A 97 24.84 21.95 3.58
N ALA A 98 25.40 20.74 3.49
CA ALA A 98 25.70 20.12 2.20
C ALA A 98 24.39 19.73 1.48
N LEU A 99 23.40 19.20 2.20
CA LEU A 99 22.07 18.92 1.65
C LEU A 99 21.37 20.21 1.23
N TYR A 100 21.46 21.29 2.06
CA TYR A 100 20.90 22.59 1.68
C TYR A 100 21.53 23.12 0.39
N GLN A 101 22.86 23.07 0.23
CA GLN A 101 23.54 23.49 -1.00
C GLN A 101 23.14 22.62 -2.21
N THR A 102 22.93 21.33 -2.01
CA THR A 102 22.43 20.43 -3.06
C THR A 102 21.04 20.88 -3.55
N LEU A 103 20.15 21.27 -2.64
CA LEU A 103 18.84 21.79 -3.00
C LEU A 103 18.92 23.15 -3.67
N CYS A 104 19.79 24.07 -3.22
CA CYS A 104 20.03 25.35 -3.89
C CYS A 104 20.49 25.15 -5.33
N ALA A 105 21.40 24.20 -5.56
CA ALA A 105 21.85 23.83 -6.90
C ALA A 105 20.70 23.26 -7.75
N LEU A 106 19.89 22.35 -7.18
CA LEU A 106 18.74 21.78 -7.86
C LEU A 106 17.70 22.84 -8.27
N LEU A 107 17.38 23.80 -7.39
CA LEU A 107 16.49 24.90 -7.73
C LEU A 107 17.06 25.77 -8.86
N GLY A 108 18.35 26.06 -8.82
CA GLY A 108 19.04 26.79 -9.88
C GLY A 108 19.02 26.04 -11.21
N ASP A 109 19.43 24.78 -11.20
CA ASP A 109 19.47 23.92 -12.38
C ASP A 109 18.08 23.73 -13.03
N CYS A 110 17.03 23.69 -12.22
CA CYS A 110 15.65 23.63 -12.70
C CYS A 110 15.07 25.02 -13.05
N ARG A 111 15.86 26.08 -12.89
CA ARG A 111 15.46 27.48 -13.18
C ARG A 111 14.15 27.90 -12.50
N ILE A 112 14.04 27.58 -11.22
CA ILE A 112 12.82 27.87 -10.44
C ILE A 112 12.47 29.35 -10.43
N ASN A 113 13.44 30.25 -10.56
CA ASN A 113 13.23 31.69 -10.73
C ASN A 113 12.32 32.04 -11.94
N GLU A 114 12.36 31.23 -13.01
CA GLU A 114 11.52 31.41 -14.19
C GLU A 114 10.05 30.99 -13.94
N TRP A 115 9.77 30.31 -12.82
CA TRP A 115 8.41 29.93 -12.44
C TRP A 115 7.61 31.08 -11.85
N ALA A 116 8.22 32.21 -11.55
CA ALA A 116 7.56 33.35 -10.93
C ALA A 116 6.32 33.80 -11.71
N GLY A 117 5.14 33.64 -11.09
CA GLY A 117 3.86 34.00 -11.69
C GLY A 117 3.33 33.03 -12.75
N PHE A 118 3.97 31.88 -12.95
CA PHE A 118 3.45 30.87 -13.89
C PHE A 118 2.06 30.41 -13.47
N ARG A 119 1.13 30.36 -14.46
CA ARG A 119 -0.24 29.85 -14.31
C ARG A 119 -0.59 29.01 -15.52
N GLY A 120 -0.37 27.70 -15.42
CA GLY A 120 -0.70 26.75 -16.47
C GLY A 120 -2.20 26.41 -16.43
N ALA A 121 -2.93 26.79 -17.47
CA ALA A 121 -4.33 26.43 -17.61
C ALA A 121 -4.50 24.98 -18.08
N ASN A 122 -5.55 24.31 -17.58
CA ASN A 122 -5.91 22.99 -18.04
C ASN A 122 -6.26 23.03 -19.55
N PRO A 123 -5.69 22.17 -20.38
CA PRO A 123 -6.11 22.02 -21.77
C PRO A 123 -7.61 21.65 -21.85
N THR A 124 -8.30 22.21 -22.86
CA THR A 124 -9.77 22.12 -22.97
C THR A 124 -10.31 20.68 -23.11
N ASP A 125 -9.46 19.74 -23.49
CA ASP A 125 -9.84 18.36 -23.79
C ASP A 125 -9.49 17.36 -22.67
N VAL A 126 -8.98 17.84 -21.51
CA VAL A 126 -8.61 16.98 -20.39
C VAL A 126 -9.63 17.12 -19.27
N LEU A 127 -10.40 16.05 -19.04
CA LEU A 127 -11.40 15.99 -17.96
C LEU A 127 -10.76 15.60 -16.63
N ASP A 128 -9.75 14.74 -16.65
CA ASP A 128 -9.01 14.24 -15.49
C ASP A 128 -7.54 14.62 -15.63
N GLY A 129 -6.89 14.94 -14.50
CA GLY A 129 -5.48 15.29 -14.56
C GLY A 129 -4.88 15.63 -13.22
N SER A 130 -3.62 16.01 -13.27
CA SER A 130 -2.88 16.43 -12.10
C SER A 130 -2.75 17.95 -12.04
N SER A 131 -2.73 18.47 -10.83
CA SER A 131 -2.43 19.87 -10.57
C SER A 131 -1.18 20.03 -9.72
N MET A 132 -0.55 21.19 -9.79
CA MET A 132 0.55 21.55 -8.93
C MET A 132 0.41 22.98 -8.40
N SER A 133 0.95 23.19 -7.21
CA SER A 133 1.17 24.51 -6.63
C SER A 133 2.57 24.55 -6.04
N PHE A 134 3.32 25.59 -6.36
CA PHE A 134 4.65 25.82 -5.85
C PHE A 134 4.76 27.20 -5.20
N GLN A 135 5.44 27.25 -4.07
CA GLN A 135 5.82 28.50 -3.41
C GLN A 135 7.24 28.40 -2.85
N ALA A 136 8.06 29.40 -3.08
CA ALA A 136 9.35 29.52 -2.41
C ALA A 136 9.53 30.94 -1.88
N THR A 137 10.05 31.09 -0.66
CA THR A 137 10.45 32.36 -0.06
C THR A 137 11.97 32.45 -0.11
N LEU A 138 12.47 33.54 -0.68
CA LEU A 138 13.91 33.81 -0.82
C LEU A 138 14.47 34.52 0.40
N PRO A 139 15.80 34.58 0.60
CA PRO A 139 16.41 35.25 1.75
C PRO A 139 16.11 36.74 1.84
N ASP A 140 15.80 37.43 0.73
CA ASP A 140 15.39 38.83 0.69
C ASP A 140 13.90 39.05 1.01
N GLY A 141 13.16 37.98 1.32
CA GLY A 141 11.73 37.99 1.60
C GLY A 141 10.84 37.95 0.34
N SER A 142 11.41 37.99 -0.87
CA SER A 142 10.62 37.82 -2.08
C SER A 142 10.05 36.44 -2.19
N VAL A 143 8.95 36.30 -2.94
CA VAL A 143 8.22 35.00 -3.06
C VAL A 143 8.04 34.66 -4.51
N ILE A 144 8.42 33.44 -4.87
CA ILE A 144 8.13 32.80 -6.16
C ILE A 144 6.88 31.95 -5.98
N THR A 145 5.89 32.13 -6.85
CA THR A 145 4.69 31.30 -6.90
C THR A 145 4.44 30.78 -8.29
N ALA A 146 4.06 29.51 -8.41
CA ALA A 146 3.61 28.90 -9.65
C ALA A 146 2.43 27.96 -9.40
N SER A 147 1.56 27.84 -10.39
CA SER A 147 0.48 26.87 -10.36
C SER A 147 0.19 26.33 -11.76
N GLY A 148 -0.28 25.10 -11.85
CA GLY A 148 -0.63 24.51 -13.14
C GLY A 148 -1.61 23.34 -12.98
N SER A 149 -2.43 23.14 -14.01
CA SER A 149 -3.33 22.00 -14.13
C SER A 149 -3.08 21.39 -15.51
N ASN A 150 -2.52 20.18 -15.55
CA ASN A 150 -2.07 19.49 -16.77
C ASN A 150 -1.14 20.31 -17.69
N ASN A 151 -0.70 21.44 -17.22
CA ASN A 151 0.24 22.34 -17.89
C ASN A 151 1.18 22.91 -16.83
N PHE A 152 2.40 22.44 -16.80
CA PHE A 152 3.37 22.68 -15.75
C PHE A 152 4.48 23.60 -16.22
N PRO A 153 5.15 24.31 -15.30
CA PRO A 153 6.29 25.16 -15.68
C PRO A 153 7.45 24.34 -16.24
N PRO A 154 8.38 24.96 -17.00
CA PRO A 154 9.55 24.29 -17.52
C PRO A 154 10.33 23.56 -16.40
N ASN A 155 10.89 22.41 -16.72
CA ASN A 155 11.66 21.56 -15.78
C ASN A 155 10.91 21.05 -14.54
N TYR A 156 9.58 21.21 -14.46
CA TYR A 156 8.78 20.74 -13.33
C TYR A 156 9.02 19.25 -13.04
N ARG A 157 8.92 18.40 -14.05
CA ARG A 157 9.09 16.93 -13.87
C ARG A 157 10.48 16.63 -13.34
N ARG A 158 11.51 17.24 -13.92
CA ARG A 158 12.89 17.06 -13.46
C ARG A 158 13.05 17.47 -11.98
N PHE A 159 12.47 18.60 -11.58
CA PHE A 159 12.53 19.07 -10.20
C PHE A 159 11.80 18.11 -9.25
N SER A 160 10.59 17.68 -9.60
CA SER A 160 9.80 16.74 -8.82
C SER A 160 10.49 15.38 -8.67
N ASP A 161 11.03 14.83 -9.77
CA ASP A 161 11.73 13.54 -9.76
C ASP A 161 13.02 13.61 -8.92
N ALA A 162 13.77 14.72 -9.02
CA ALA A 162 14.98 14.90 -8.23
C ALA A 162 14.69 15.10 -6.73
N LEU A 163 13.59 15.79 -6.37
CA LEU A 163 13.13 15.86 -4.97
C LEU A 163 12.73 14.49 -4.44
N ALA A 164 12.00 13.71 -5.24
CA ALA A 164 11.61 12.36 -4.88
C ALA A 164 12.84 11.47 -4.67
N GLU A 165 13.82 11.52 -5.57
CA GLU A 165 15.07 10.76 -5.44
C GLU A 165 15.84 11.16 -4.18
N LEU A 166 15.96 12.48 -3.92
CA LEU A 166 16.72 13.01 -2.80
C LEU A 166 16.10 12.67 -1.44
N LEU A 167 14.78 12.71 -1.34
CA LEU A 167 14.07 12.54 -0.07
C LEU A 167 13.55 11.13 0.15
N LEU A 168 13.08 10.48 -0.91
CA LEU A 168 12.39 9.20 -0.80
C LEU A 168 13.29 8.00 -1.12
N THR A 169 14.53 8.22 -1.53
CA THR A 169 15.47 7.14 -1.81
C THR A 169 16.68 7.26 -0.88
N GLU A 170 17.05 6.15 -0.29
CA GLU A 170 18.22 6.05 0.60
C GLU A 170 19.09 4.87 0.20
N GLN A 171 20.39 5.13 -0.02
CA GLN A 171 21.37 4.06 -0.15
C GLN A 171 21.62 3.46 1.22
N ILE A 172 21.40 2.16 1.36
CA ILE A 172 21.78 1.45 2.59
C ILE A 172 23.29 1.51 2.75
N THR A 173 23.76 2.12 3.83
CA THR A 173 25.19 2.28 4.14
C THR A 173 25.57 1.64 5.47
N ASP A 174 24.59 1.29 6.29
CA ASP A 174 24.74 0.69 7.61
C ASP A 174 23.82 -0.51 7.76
N THR A 175 24.04 -1.30 8.80
CA THR A 175 23.16 -2.42 9.16
C THR A 175 21.90 -1.97 9.91
N ALA A 176 21.93 -0.82 10.58
CA ALA A 176 20.75 -0.24 11.22
C ALA A 176 19.94 0.56 10.19
N PHE A 177 18.66 0.23 10.06
CA PHE A 177 17.72 0.93 9.19
C PHE A 177 16.48 1.33 9.96
N THR A 178 15.95 2.52 9.69
CA THR A 178 14.70 3.03 10.28
C THR A 178 13.87 3.83 9.28
N ASP A 179 12.54 3.71 9.38
CA ASP A 179 11.61 4.62 8.70
C ASP A 179 11.09 5.75 9.62
N GLY A 180 11.57 5.77 10.87
CA GLY A 180 11.13 6.69 11.91
C GLY A 180 10.06 6.12 12.83
N THR A 181 9.41 5.02 12.52
CA THR A 181 8.44 4.32 13.38
C THR A 181 8.97 2.99 13.90
N TYR A 182 9.78 2.34 13.11
CA TYR A 182 10.50 1.12 13.48
C TYR A 182 11.97 1.19 13.11
N GLU A 183 12.75 0.31 13.71
CA GLU A 183 14.14 0.05 13.37
C GLU A 183 14.33 -1.45 13.17
N LEU A 184 15.17 -1.83 12.21
CA LEU A 184 15.54 -3.21 11.95
C LEU A 184 17.02 -3.34 11.60
N THR A 185 17.56 -4.55 11.72
CA THR A 185 18.96 -4.86 11.38
C THR A 185 19.01 -5.53 10.02
N LEU A 186 19.70 -4.88 9.08
CA LEU A 186 19.95 -5.37 7.73
C LEU A 186 21.28 -6.15 7.65
N PRO A 187 21.42 -7.09 6.71
CA PRO A 187 22.69 -7.76 6.46
C PRO A 187 23.78 -6.78 6.01
N GLU A 188 25.02 -6.99 6.47
CA GLU A 188 26.18 -6.18 6.02
C GLU A 188 26.35 -6.19 4.49
N SER A 189 25.98 -7.28 3.83
CA SER A 189 26.05 -7.43 2.37
C SER A 189 25.14 -6.46 1.60
N TRP A 190 24.21 -5.79 2.27
CA TRP A 190 23.31 -4.80 1.65
C TRP A 190 23.96 -3.42 1.55
N ALA A 191 24.95 -3.13 2.41
CA ALA A 191 25.62 -1.83 2.44
C ALA A 191 26.31 -1.52 1.10
N GLY A 192 25.96 -0.37 0.53
CA GLY A 192 26.47 0.10 -0.77
C GLY A 192 25.84 -0.56 -2.01
N VAL A 193 24.92 -1.53 -1.81
CA VAL A 193 24.29 -2.30 -2.90
C VAL A 193 22.78 -2.09 -2.96
N VAL A 194 22.11 -2.09 -1.80
CA VAL A 194 20.66 -1.99 -1.69
C VAL A 194 20.23 -0.55 -1.49
N ARG A 195 19.14 -0.17 -2.14
CA ARG A 195 18.43 1.09 -1.92
C ARG A 195 17.10 0.83 -1.24
N ALA A 196 16.76 1.66 -0.26
CA ALA A 196 15.44 1.76 0.31
C ALA A 196 14.68 2.92 -0.36
N ARG A 197 13.42 2.69 -0.76
CA ARG A 197 12.53 3.72 -1.27
C ARG A 197 11.28 3.79 -0.42
N PHE A 198 10.99 5.00 0.04
CA PHE A 198 9.86 5.30 0.90
C PHE A 198 8.65 5.74 0.07
N SER A 199 7.50 5.26 0.43
CA SER A 199 6.20 5.71 -0.07
C SER A 199 5.20 5.67 1.08
N GLU A 200 3.97 6.07 0.85
CA GLU A 200 2.94 6.07 1.89
C GLU A 200 2.82 4.71 2.57
N GLY A 201 3.19 4.65 3.85
CA GLY A 201 3.17 3.44 4.68
C GLY A 201 3.97 2.26 4.15
N MET A 202 4.92 2.47 3.24
CA MET A 202 5.66 1.37 2.63
C MET A 202 7.12 1.73 2.40
N VAL A 203 8.00 0.79 2.70
CA VAL A 203 9.41 0.84 2.33
C VAL A 203 9.75 -0.33 1.41
N THR A 204 10.26 -0.03 0.24
CA THR A 204 10.73 -1.04 -0.73
C THR A 204 12.24 -1.11 -0.75
N PHE A 205 12.80 -2.32 -0.73
CA PHE A 205 14.23 -2.56 -0.87
C PHE A 205 14.53 -3.11 -2.25
N SER A 206 15.44 -2.46 -2.96
CA SER A 206 15.75 -2.76 -4.36
C SER A 206 17.25 -2.72 -4.64
N VAL A 207 17.63 -3.33 -5.76
CA VAL A 207 18.97 -3.29 -6.34
C VAL A 207 18.90 -2.85 -7.79
N ASP A 208 20.01 -2.39 -8.35
CA ASP A 208 20.11 -2.06 -9.78
C ASP A 208 19.92 -3.32 -10.64
N GLY A 209 18.97 -3.26 -11.54
CA GLY A 209 18.83 -4.26 -12.59
C GLY A 209 19.79 -4.05 -13.75
N SER A 210 19.97 -5.08 -14.57
CA SER A 210 20.85 -5.04 -15.74
C SER A 210 20.39 -4.06 -16.85
N ASP A 211 19.13 -3.65 -16.80
CA ASP A 211 18.53 -2.68 -17.74
C ASP A 211 18.47 -1.26 -17.16
N GLY A 212 19.12 -1.03 -16.01
CA GLY A 212 19.13 0.26 -15.31
C GLY A 212 17.82 0.58 -14.56
N LYS A 213 16.95 -0.41 -14.37
CA LYS A 213 15.74 -0.28 -13.56
C LYS A 213 15.94 -0.95 -12.22
N ASP A 214 15.26 -0.42 -11.21
CA ASP A 214 15.23 -1.02 -9.89
C ASP A 214 14.56 -2.39 -9.91
N VAL A 215 15.19 -3.35 -9.24
CA VAL A 215 14.61 -4.66 -8.98
C VAL A 215 14.29 -4.74 -7.49
N THR A 216 13.02 -4.56 -7.17
CA THR A 216 12.52 -4.67 -5.78
C THR A 216 12.44 -6.14 -5.40
N PHE A 217 12.92 -6.50 -4.22
CA PHE A 217 12.92 -7.87 -3.71
C PHE A 217 12.29 -8.01 -2.32
N PHE A 218 12.23 -6.95 -1.53
CA PHE A 218 11.63 -6.95 -0.20
C PHE A 218 10.84 -5.68 0.03
N ILE A 219 9.69 -5.80 0.68
CA ILE A 219 8.82 -4.68 1.01
C ILE A 219 8.38 -4.84 2.46
N LEU A 220 8.50 -3.75 3.23
CA LEU A 220 7.82 -3.55 4.50
C LEU A 220 6.69 -2.56 4.30
N ASP A 221 5.51 -2.95 4.74
CA ASP A 221 4.28 -2.19 4.58
C ASP A 221 3.69 -1.93 5.97
N ASN A 222 3.46 -0.66 6.31
CA ASN A 222 2.92 -0.21 7.59
C ASN A 222 1.67 0.68 7.40
N THR A 223 0.91 0.49 6.32
CA THR A 223 -0.24 1.34 5.94
C THR A 223 -1.43 1.25 6.89
N GLY A 224 -1.41 0.39 7.89
CA GLY A 224 -2.54 0.23 8.82
C GLY A 224 -3.69 -0.61 8.29
N TYR A 225 -3.67 -0.99 7.01
CA TYR A 225 -4.64 -1.90 6.43
C TYR A 225 -4.01 -3.28 6.28
N GLY A 226 -4.51 -4.25 7.01
CA GLY A 226 -4.17 -5.65 6.81
C GLY A 226 -4.72 -6.12 5.46
N TYR A 227 -3.91 -6.03 4.43
CA TYR A 227 -4.24 -6.65 3.16
C TYR A 227 -4.02 -8.15 3.25
N THR A 228 -4.91 -8.86 2.63
CA THR A 228 -5.00 -10.29 2.69
C THR A 228 -3.94 -11.01 1.87
N SER A 229 -3.67 -12.24 2.25
CA SER A 229 -2.75 -13.10 1.53
C SER A 229 -3.22 -13.46 0.11
N GLU A 230 -4.51 -13.33 -0.19
CA GLU A 230 -5.09 -13.66 -1.51
C GLU A 230 -4.86 -12.56 -2.54
N ASP A 231 -5.00 -11.29 -2.16
CA ASP A 231 -4.75 -10.17 -3.06
C ASP A 231 -3.26 -9.96 -3.33
N TYR A 232 -2.42 -10.34 -2.38
CA TYR A 232 -0.97 -10.20 -2.47
C TYR A 232 -0.26 -11.43 -1.89
N PRO A 233 -0.09 -12.49 -2.65
CA PRO A 233 0.62 -13.68 -2.19
C PRO A 233 2.03 -13.31 -1.69
N GLY A 234 2.43 -13.89 -0.57
CA GLY A 234 3.74 -13.68 0.05
C GLY A 234 3.81 -12.58 1.11
N ARG A 235 2.68 -12.00 1.55
CA ARG A 235 2.66 -11.15 2.75
C ARG A 235 2.71 -11.99 4.02
N VAL A 236 3.46 -11.48 4.99
CA VAL A 236 3.56 -12.06 6.33
C VAL A 236 3.24 -10.95 7.33
N ALA A 237 2.25 -11.15 8.17
CA ALA A 237 1.97 -10.25 9.28
C ALA A 237 3.13 -10.31 10.28
N ILE A 238 3.65 -9.13 10.67
CA ILE A 238 4.73 -9.01 11.67
C ILE A 238 4.13 -8.59 13.01
N GLY A 239 3.19 -7.66 13.02
CA GLY A 239 2.57 -7.16 14.23
C GLY A 239 2.01 -5.76 14.09
N ARG A 240 1.84 -5.09 15.23
CA ARG A 240 1.37 -3.71 15.32
C ARG A 240 2.42 -2.82 15.98
N LEU A 241 2.62 -1.67 15.39
CA LEU A 241 3.36 -0.56 15.98
C LEU A 241 2.34 0.39 16.62
N VAL A 242 2.42 0.57 17.92
CA VAL A 242 1.47 1.38 18.71
C VAL A 242 2.22 2.51 19.38
N SER A 243 1.76 3.72 19.21
CA SER A 243 2.12 4.92 19.98
C SER A 243 0.90 5.48 20.71
N ASP A 244 1.05 6.59 21.42
CA ASP A 244 -0.07 7.21 22.15
C ASP A 244 -1.20 7.68 21.21
N ASP A 245 -0.86 8.05 19.95
CA ASP A 245 -1.79 8.67 19.02
C ASP A 245 -1.97 7.88 17.71
N ASP A 246 -1.26 6.75 17.53
CA ASP A 246 -1.24 6.06 16.22
C ASP A 246 -1.07 4.55 16.39
N VAL A 247 -1.76 3.78 15.54
CA VAL A 247 -1.64 2.31 15.44
C VAL A 247 -1.44 1.93 14.00
N ARG A 248 -0.33 1.24 13.70
CA ARG A 248 0.02 0.78 12.36
C ARG A 248 0.23 -0.72 12.35
N PHE A 249 -0.35 -1.38 11.36
CA PHE A 249 -0.06 -2.79 11.11
C PHE A 249 1.18 -2.89 10.22
N ILE A 250 2.13 -3.74 10.59
CA ILE A 250 3.32 -3.96 9.82
C ILE A 250 3.31 -5.36 9.22
N THR A 251 3.53 -5.42 7.91
CA THR A 251 3.65 -6.67 7.16
C THR A 251 4.93 -6.67 6.34
N ALA A 252 5.49 -7.86 6.12
CA ALA A 252 6.56 -8.08 5.16
C ALA A 252 6.00 -8.75 3.90
N ARG A 253 6.56 -8.40 2.74
CA ARG A 253 6.17 -8.99 1.48
C ARG A 253 7.39 -9.33 0.63
N ASP A 254 7.40 -10.56 0.11
CA ASP A 254 8.32 -10.98 -0.94
C ASP A 254 7.71 -10.71 -2.30
N LEU A 255 8.50 -10.17 -3.21
CA LEU A 255 8.10 -10.17 -4.59
C LEU A 255 8.63 -11.46 -5.25
N TYR A 256 7.72 -12.30 -5.70
CA TYR A 256 8.04 -13.50 -6.50
C TYR A 256 8.79 -13.18 -7.80
N ALA A 257 8.90 -11.90 -8.12
CA ALA A 257 9.33 -11.41 -9.42
C ALA A 257 10.78 -11.75 -9.78
N ILE A 258 11.66 -12.00 -8.81
CA ILE A 258 13.08 -12.25 -9.17
C ILE A 258 13.26 -13.57 -9.89
N SER A 259 12.53 -14.63 -9.52
CA SER A 259 12.61 -15.90 -10.26
C SER A 259 12.06 -15.80 -11.69
N ALA A 260 11.04 -14.97 -11.90
CA ALA A 260 10.49 -14.69 -13.24
C ALA A 260 11.38 -13.70 -14.03
N TYR A 261 12.19 -12.88 -13.34
CA TYR A 261 13.09 -11.89 -13.95
C TYR A 261 14.57 -12.29 -13.88
N ALA A 262 14.91 -13.52 -13.45
CA ALA A 262 16.28 -14.00 -13.32
C ALA A 262 17.15 -13.79 -14.58
N GLN A 263 16.54 -13.66 -15.76
CA GLN A 263 17.24 -13.32 -17.02
C GLN A 263 17.55 -11.83 -17.18
N LYS A 264 16.99 -10.96 -16.32
CA LYS A 264 17.12 -9.49 -16.39
C LYS A 264 17.84 -8.87 -15.19
N VAL A 265 18.23 -9.67 -14.23
CA VAL A 265 18.96 -9.23 -13.04
C VAL A 265 20.43 -9.57 -13.18
N SER A 266 21.30 -8.77 -12.58
CA SER A 266 22.73 -9.09 -12.53
C SER A 266 22.96 -10.33 -11.65
N PRO A 267 24.10 -11.06 -11.84
CA PRO A 267 24.47 -12.15 -10.94
C PRO A 267 24.57 -11.71 -9.47
N GLU A 268 25.00 -10.47 -9.22
CA GLU A 268 25.11 -9.87 -7.89
C GLU A 268 23.72 -9.67 -7.27
N ALA A 269 22.75 -9.17 -8.02
CA ALA A 269 21.36 -9.02 -7.57
C ALA A 269 20.72 -10.37 -7.26
N LEU A 270 21.01 -11.41 -8.06
CA LEU A 270 20.52 -12.76 -7.80
C LEU A 270 21.13 -13.33 -6.51
N ALA A 271 22.44 -13.18 -6.31
CA ALA A 271 23.13 -13.64 -5.11
C ALA A 271 22.60 -12.92 -3.85
N LEU A 272 22.30 -11.63 -3.96
CA LEU A 272 21.72 -10.87 -2.86
C LEU A 272 20.30 -11.34 -2.52
N TRP A 273 19.47 -11.65 -3.51
CA TRP A 273 18.15 -12.23 -3.28
C TRP A 273 18.22 -13.61 -2.61
N GLU A 274 19.15 -14.47 -3.03
CA GLU A 274 19.38 -15.77 -2.37
C GLU A 274 19.84 -15.59 -0.93
N SER A 275 20.70 -14.59 -0.63
CA SER A 275 21.08 -14.22 0.73
C SER A 275 19.86 -13.75 1.54
N TYR A 276 19.05 -12.85 0.97
CA TYR A 276 17.83 -12.37 1.61
C TYR A 276 16.88 -13.50 2.01
N GLN A 277 16.66 -14.49 1.15
CA GLN A 277 15.79 -15.62 1.48
C GLN A 277 16.27 -16.42 2.71
N ARG A 278 17.60 -16.45 2.96
CA ARG A 278 18.16 -17.07 4.17
C ARG A 278 18.05 -16.17 5.40
N ASP A 279 18.22 -14.88 5.22
CA ASP A 279 18.38 -13.91 6.31
C ASP A 279 17.04 -13.24 6.70
N LYS A 280 15.98 -13.42 5.89
CA LYS A 280 14.67 -12.79 6.04
C LYS A 280 14.08 -12.93 7.45
N ALA A 281 14.12 -14.14 8.02
CA ALA A 281 13.58 -14.37 9.37
C ALA A 281 14.31 -13.52 10.41
N ALA A 282 15.66 -13.48 10.36
CA ALA A 282 16.45 -12.69 11.27
C ALA A 282 16.23 -11.17 11.09
N ILE A 283 16.03 -10.70 9.86
CA ILE A 283 15.68 -9.30 9.57
C ILE A 283 14.36 -8.96 10.24
N ILE A 284 13.31 -9.77 10.05
CA ILE A 284 11.99 -9.56 10.65
C ILE A 284 12.04 -9.64 12.17
N GLU A 285 12.75 -10.63 12.74
CA GLU A 285 12.91 -10.78 14.20
C GLU A 285 13.67 -9.61 14.85
N SER A 286 14.50 -8.89 14.09
CA SER A 286 15.22 -7.72 14.59
C SER A 286 14.36 -6.45 14.68
N LEU A 287 13.17 -6.46 14.13
CA LEU A 287 12.29 -5.30 14.04
C LEU A 287 11.81 -4.88 15.43
N ARG A 288 11.91 -3.60 15.73
CA ARG A 288 11.43 -2.98 16.97
C ARG A 288 10.86 -1.59 16.72
N GLY A 289 9.91 -1.17 17.54
CA GLY A 289 9.39 0.20 17.51
C GLY A 289 10.43 1.20 18.02
N VAL A 290 10.40 2.41 17.45
CA VAL A 290 11.23 3.56 17.86
C VAL A 290 10.38 4.82 17.93
N ASN A 291 10.92 5.91 18.47
CA ASN A 291 10.27 7.23 18.53
C ASN A 291 8.86 7.20 19.14
N GLY A 292 8.69 6.44 20.24
CA GLY A 292 7.40 6.32 20.94
C GLY A 292 6.53 5.17 20.47
N TYR A 293 6.89 4.49 19.39
CA TYR A 293 6.20 3.27 18.97
C TYR A 293 6.72 2.04 19.72
N THR A 294 5.80 1.18 20.11
CA THR A 294 6.08 -0.15 20.66
C THR A 294 5.58 -1.20 19.67
N LEU A 295 6.43 -2.18 19.33
CA LEU A 295 6.03 -3.31 18.51
C LEU A 295 5.33 -4.36 19.38
N TYR A 296 4.10 -4.71 19.03
CA TYR A 296 3.38 -5.88 19.51
C TYR A 296 3.41 -6.93 18.40
N PRO A 297 4.23 -7.99 18.53
CA PRO A 297 4.35 -9.00 17.50
C PRO A 297 3.02 -9.68 17.21
N GLU A 298 2.80 -10.07 15.98
CA GLU A 298 1.69 -10.92 15.59
C GLU A 298 1.95 -12.34 16.11
N ASP A 299 1.29 -12.70 17.18
CA ASP A 299 1.38 -14.02 17.79
C ASP A 299 0.17 -14.90 17.42
N GLY A 300 -0.72 -14.36 16.59
CA GLY A 300 -1.92 -15.01 16.13
C GLY A 300 -2.96 -15.25 17.24
N THR A 301 -2.81 -14.61 18.40
CA THR A 301 -3.77 -14.78 19.52
C THR A 301 -4.91 -13.78 19.49
N VAL A 302 -4.76 -12.66 18.77
CA VAL A 302 -5.74 -11.57 18.68
C VAL A 302 -6.26 -11.46 17.24
N LEU A 303 -7.57 -11.39 17.09
CA LEU A 303 -8.21 -11.08 15.82
C LEU A 303 -8.33 -9.55 15.67
N TYR A 304 -7.68 -8.97 14.68
CA TYR A 304 -7.73 -7.53 14.42
C TYR A 304 -8.81 -7.18 13.40
N GLU A 305 -9.29 -5.92 13.41
CA GLU A 305 -10.33 -5.44 12.50
C GLU A 305 -10.02 -5.70 11.03
N ALA A 306 -8.77 -5.53 10.61
CA ALA A 306 -8.36 -5.77 9.24
C ALA A 306 -8.42 -7.26 8.86
N GLN A 307 -7.96 -8.15 9.73
CA GLN A 307 -8.07 -9.60 9.54
C GLN A 307 -9.55 -10.05 9.59
N ALA A 308 -10.33 -9.43 10.48
CA ALA A 308 -11.76 -9.67 10.59
C ALA A 308 -12.50 -9.21 9.33
N GLN A 309 -12.12 -8.07 8.73
CA GLN A 309 -12.68 -7.59 7.46
C GLN A 309 -12.42 -8.59 6.33
N GLU A 310 -11.19 -9.07 6.22
CA GLU A 310 -10.84 -10.09 5.25
C GLU A 310 -11.66 -11.36 5.42
N LEU A 311 -11.70 -11.85 6.65
CA LEU A 311 -12.47 -13.05 6.98
C LEU A 311 -13.95 -12.86 6.61
N ALA A 312 -14.52 -11.67 6.89
CA ALA A 312 -15.89 -11.32 6.55
C ALA A 312 -16.13 -11.23 5.03
N ASP A 313 -15.19 -10.66 4.27
CA ASP A 313 -15.27 -10.56 2.81
C ASP A 313 -15.18 -11.94 2.15
N ASN A 314 -14.30 -12.80 2.65
CA ASN A 314 -14.19 -14.19 2.20
C ASN A 314 -15.46 -14.98 2.55
N ALA A 315 -15.99 -14.81 3.77
CA ALA A 315 -17.24 -15.45 4.19
C ALA A 315 -18.42 -15.03 3.30
N ARG A 316 -18.53 -13.72 3.04
CA ARG A 316 -19.56 -13.18 2.16
C ARG A 316 -19.43 -13.74 0.74
N SER A 317 -18.23 -13.79 0.21
CA SER A 317 -17.98 -14.34 -1.13
C SER A 317 -18.41 -15.81 -1.24
N LEU A 318 -17.97 -16.65 -0.29
CA LEU A 318 -18.35 -18.07 -0.28
C LEU A 318 -19.85 -18.26 -0.11
N TRP A 319 -20.51 -17.47 0.76
CA TRP A 319 -21.95 -17.51 0.96
C TRP A 319 -22.71 -17.13 -0.31
N LEU A 320 -22.28 -16.06 -0.99
CA LEU A 320 -22.89 -15.59 -2.24
C LEU A 320 -22.71 -16.62 -3.37
N TYR A 321 -21.56 -17.25 -3.49
CA TYR A 321 -21.35 -18.33 -4.46
C TYR A 321 -22.27 -19.51 -4.19
N LEU A 322 -22.44 -19.92 -2.95
CA LEU A 322 -23.29 -21.06 -2.61
C LEU A 322 -24.79 -20.77 -2.86
N HIS A 323 -25.26 -19.62 -2.47
CA HIS A 323 -26.69 -19.30 -2.49
C HIS A 323 -27.15 -18.54 -3.76
N PHE A 324 -26.25 -17.83 -4.41
CA PHE A 324 -26.54 -16.96 -5.56
C PHE A 324 -25.54 -17.15 -6.71
N ALA A 325 -25.08 -18.39 -6.95
CA ALA A 325 -24.07 -18.72 -7.95
C ALA A 325 -24.25 -18.00 -9.32
N GLY A 326 -25.41 -17.48 -9.55
CA GLY A 326 -25.78 -16.86 -10.80
C GLY A 326 -25.16 -15.51 -11.12
N GLU A 327 -24.99 -14.64 -10.16
CA GLU A 327 -24.56 -13.26 -10.43
C GLU A 327 -23.04 -13.13 -10.45
N TYR A 328 -22.35 -13.92 -9.63
CA TYR A 328 -20.92 -13.79 -9.41
C TYR A 328 -20.04 -14.64 -10.34
N ALA A 329 -20.58 -15.69 -10.95
CA ALA A 329 -19.89 -16.43 -12.01
C ALA A 329 -20.00 -15.70 -13.36
N GLY A 330 -19.37 -14.54 -13.44
CA GLY A 330 -19.49 -13.59 -14.54
C GLY A 330 -19.45 -14.24 -15.94
N GLY A 331 -20.49 -14.00 -16.73
CA GLY A 331 -20.56 -14.40 -18.15
C GLY A 331 -20.90 -15.86 -18.44
N VAL A 332 -20.90 -16.76 -17.45
CA VAL A 332 -21.22 -18.16 -17.65
C VAL A 332 -22.73 -18.36 -17.72
N GLN A 333 -23.22 -18.95 -18.83
CA GLN A 333 -24.64 -19.27 -18.98
C GLN A 333 -25.03 -20.44 -18.06
N PRO A 334 -26.22 -20.42 -17.44
CA PRO A 334 -26.70 -21.52 -16.64
C PRO A 334 -26.87 -22.80 -17.45
N THR A 335 -26.50 -23.93 -16.86
CA THR A 335 -26.75 -25.28 -17.38
C THR A 335 -28.00 -25.84 -16.73
N THR A 336 -28.95 -26.37 -17.50
CA THR A 336 -30.13 -27.01 -16.93
C THR A 336 -29.81 -28.46 -16.58
N ILE A 337 -29.94 -28.81 -15.28
CA ILE A 337 -29.76 -30.16 -14.77
C ILE A 337 -31.07 -30.56 -14.05
N ASP A 338 -31.67 -31.66 -14.46
CA ASP A 338 -32.97 -32.14 -13.94
C ASP A 338 -34.09 -31.07 -13.91
N GLY A 339 -34.09 -30.19 -14.93
CA GLY A 339 -35.11 -29.13 -15.07
C GLY A 339 -34.86 -27.86 -14.25
N ARG A 340 -33.76 -27.81 -13.47
CA ARG A 340 -33.37 -26.64 -12.68
C ARG A 340 -32.09 -26.02 -13.26
N PRO A 341 -31.97 -24.67 -13.31
CA PRO A 341 -30.76 -24.01 -13.77
C PRO A 341 -29.67 -24.03 -12.69
N TYR A 342 -28.44 -24.28 -13.11
CA TYR A 342 -27.25 -24.30 -12.27
C TYR A 342 -26.09 -23.58 -12.94
N LYS A 343 -25.16 -23.06 -12.14
CA LYS A 343 -23.87 -22.56 -12.61
C LYS A 343 -22.73 -23.24 -11.86
N PRO A 344 -21.54 -23.33 -12.45
CA PRO A 344 -20.35 -23.74 -11.70
C PRO A 344 -20.23 -22.90 -10.43
N LEU A 345 -19.94 -23.56 -9.32
CA LEU A 345 -19.84 -22.91 -8.00
C LEU A 345 -18.69 -21.89 -7.95
N PHE A 346 -17.55 -22.28 -8.52
CA PHE A 346 -16.38 -21.42 -8.65
C PHE A 346 -16.03 -21.21 -10.13
N PRO A 347 -15.57 -20.01 -10.52
CA PRO A 347 -15.07 -19.81 -11.87
C PRO A 347 -13.85 -20.72 -12.11
N ALA A 348 -13.63 -21.09 -13.38
CA ALA A 348 -12.58 -22.03 -13.81
C ALA A 348 -11.14 -21.70 -13.39
N GLN A 349 -10.93 -20.56 -12.73
CA GLN A 349 -9.63 -20.09 -12.24
C GLN A 349 -9.17 -20.77 -10.94
N ASP A 350 -10.10 -21.34 -10.15
CA ASP A 350 -9.77 -21.82 -8.79
C ASP A 350 -9.44 -23.32 -8.72
N ASN A 351 -9.51 -24.07 -9.85
CA ASN A 351 -9.28 -25.51 -9.90
C ASN A 351 -10.05 -26.33 -8.85
N ILE A 352 -11.27 -25.87 -8.46
CA ILE A 352 -12.13 -26.53 -7.50
C ILE A 352 -13.18 -27.35 -8.24
N HIS A 353 -13.06 -28.67 -8.21
CA HIS A 353 -13.87 -29.63 -8.98
C HIS A 353 -14.55 -30.68 -8.11
N THR A 354 -14.24 -30.76 -6.82
CA THR A 354 -14.77 -31.77 -5.92
C THR A 354 -15.42 -31.16 -4.68
N LEU A 355 -16.38 -31.88 -4.07
CA LEU A 355 -16.98 -31.45 -2.81
C LEU A 355 -15.97 -31.34 -1.68
N GLU A 356 -14.93 -32.17 -1.69
CA GLU A 356 -13.84 -32.09 -0.73
C GLU A 356 -13.10 -30.76 -0.85
N GLN A 357 -12.75 -30.35 -2.07
CA GLN A 357 -12.11 -29.04 -2.32
C GLN A 357 -13.02 -27.87 -1.93
N VAL A 358 -14.32 -27.98 -2.18
CA VAL A 358 -15.30 -26.97 -1.69
C VAL A 358 -15.28 -26.91 -0.17
N ARG A 359 -15.33 -28.05 0.50
CA ARG A 359 -15.25 -28.15 1.95
C ARG A 359 -13.97 -27.54 2.49
N ASP A 360 -12.82 -27.85 1.88
CA ASP A 360 -11.53 -27.30 2.29
C ASP A 360 -11.50 -25.78 2.14
N ARG A 361 -12.13 -25.23 1.10
CA ARG A 361 -12.25 -23.77 0.93
C ARG A 361 -13.14 -23.14 2.00
N PHE A 362 -14.25 -23.78 2.37
CA PHE A 362 -15.11 -23.32 3.45
C PHE A 362 -14.40 -23.37 4.81
N LEU A 363 -13.60 -24.40 5.07
CA LEU A 363 -12.84 -24.56 6.31
C LEU A 363 -11.76 -23.48 6.53
N GLN A 364 -11.35 -22.77 5.48
CA GLN A 364 -10.46 -21.61 5.62
C GLN A 364 -11.14 -20.40 6.24
N VAL A 365 -12.48 -20.38 6.23
CA VAL A 365 -13.29 -19.21 6.63
C VAL A 365 -14.26 -19.56 7.75
N PHE A 366 -14.75 -20.79 7.80
CA PHE A 366 -15.77 -21.23 8.74
C PHE A 366 -15.31 -22.43 9.58
N SER A 367 -15.86 -22.54 10.77
CA SER A 367 -15.64 -23.72 11.61
C SER A 367 -16.11 -25.00 10.93
N ALA A 368 -15.55 -26.14 11.33
CA ALA A 368 -15.92 -27.43 10.77
C ALA A 368 -17.43 -27.73 10.92
N ASP A 369 -17.98 -27.47 12.10
CA ASP A 369 -19.40 -27.72 12.39
C ASP A 369 -20.31 -26.85 11.51
N PHE A 370 -19.98 -25.56 11.33
CA PHE A 370 -20.74 -24.66 10.46
C PHE A 370 -20.61 -25.07 8.98
N THR A 371 -19.40 -25.40 8.55
CA THR A 371 -19.12 -25.85 7.18
C THR A 371 -19.93 -27.11 6.85
N ASP A 372 -19.85 -28.15 7.67
CA ASP A 372 -20.54 -29.41 7.43
C ASP A 372 -22.06 -29.20 7.42
N LYS A 373 -22.61 -28.49 8.39
CA LYS A 373 -24.05 -28.15 8.45
C LYS A 373 -24.52 -27.41 7.19
N THR A 374 -23.74 -26.42 6.73
CA THR A 374 -24.11 -25.58 5.58
C THR A 374 -24.05 -26.37 4.28
N LEU A 375 -22.98 -27.13 4.05
CA LEU A 375 -22.82 -27.93 2.84
C LEU A 375 -23.81 -29.11 2.79
N ASP A 376 -24.06 -29.79 3.92
CA ASP A 376 -25.06 -30.87 3.99
C ASP A 376 -26.47 -30.37 3.67
N ALA A 377 -26.84 -29.19 4.20
CA ALA A 377 -28.12 -28.56 3.86
C ALA A 377 -28.21 -28.22 2.37
N ALA A 378 -27.18 -27.61 1.81
CA ALA A 378 -27.14 -27.25 0.39
C ALA A 378 -27.21 -28.49 -0.54
N LEU A 379 -26.59 -29.61 -0.14
CA LEU A 379 -26.70 -30.89 -0.86
C LEU A 379 -28.10 -31.49 -0.75
N ALA A 380 -28.69 -31.50 0.45
CA ALA A 380 -30.03 -32.02 0.69
C ALA A 380 -31.11 -31.27 -0.11
N ASP A 381 -30.99 -29.94 -0.19
CA ASP A 381 -31.90 -29.08 -0.91
C ASP A 381 -31.62 -29.00 -2.42
N LYS A 382 -30.58 -29.71 -2.85
CA LYS A 382 -30.06 -29.66 -4.23
C LYS A 382 -29.66 -28.25 -4.68
N ASP A 383 -29.29 -27.41 -3.75
CA ASP A 383 -28.66 -26.11 -4.01
C ASP A 383 -27.22 -26.28 -4.44
N LEU A 384 -26.58 -27.39 -4.06
CA LEU A 384 -25.25 -27.81 -4.46
C LEU A 384 -25.28 -29.23 -5.03
N LEU A 385 -24.56 -29.47 -6.14
CA LEU A 385 -24.45 -30.80 -6.70
C LEU A 385 -23.13 -31.00 -7.48
N ALA A 386 -22.66 -32.26 -7.53
CA ALA A 386 -21.58 -32.67 -8.40
C ALA A 386 -22.18 -33.18 -9.75
N TYR A 387 -21.70 -32.66 -10.86
CA TYR A 387 -22.17 -33.03 -12.19
C TYR A 387 -21.05 -32.92 -13.22
N ASN A 388 -20.85 -33.97 -14.02
CA ASN A 388 -19.84 -34.02 -15.07
C ASN A 388 -18.39 -33.70 -14.63
N GLY A 389 -18.05 -33.99 -13.40
CA GLY A 389 -16.70 -33.77 -12.87
C GLY A 389 -16.47 -32.37 -12.31
N ASP A 390 -17.55 -31.60 -12.14
CA ASP A 390 -17.52 -30.25 -11.56
C ASP A 390 -18.58 -30.07 -10.49
N ILE A 391 -18.48 -29.00 -9.71
CA ILE A 391 -19.45 -28.64 -8.67
C ILE A 391 -20.27 -27.45 -9.16
N TYR A 392 -21.58 -27.59 -9.03
CA TYR A 392 -22.57 -26.62 -9.47
C TYR A 392 -23.43 -26.18 -8.28
N ALA A 393 -23.71 -24.88 -8.23
CA ALA A 393 -24.73 -24.32 -7.35
C ALA A 393 -25.98 -23.91 -8.12
N ALA A 394 -27.13 -24.00 -7.48
CA ALA A 394 -28.40 -23.62 -8.07
C ALA A 394 -28.40 -22.14 -8.43
N TYR A 395 -28.75 -21.88 -9.69
CA TYR A 395 -28.89 -20.51 -10.15
C TYR A 395 -30.19 -19.91 -9.62
N LYS A 396 -30.07 -18.97 -8.68
CA LYS A 396 -31.17 -18.15 -8.19
C LYS A 396 -30.95 -16.74 -8.74
N LYS A 397 -31.95 -16.21 -9.46
CA LYS A 397 -31.89 -14.83 -9.92
C LYS A 397 -32.18 -13.92 -8.72
N THR A 398 -31.22 -13.10 -8.35
CA THR A 398 -31.44 -12.07 -7.33
C THR A 398 -32.29 -10.94 -7.92
N SER A 399 -33.02 -10.25 -7.08
CA SER A 399 -33.82 -9.08 -7.49
C SER A 399 -32.98 -7.84 -7.80
N GLY A 400 -31.66 -7.95 -7.81
CA GLY A 400 -30.74 -6.86 -8.20
C GLY A 400 -30.54 -5.79 -7.13
N GLU A 401 -30.96 -6.03 -5.88
CA GLU A 401 -30.97 -4.98 -4.85
C GLU A 401 -29.89 -5.08 -3.77
N ALA A 402 -28.95 -6.00 -3.85
CA ALA A 402 -28.04 -6.25 -2.74
C ALA A 402 -26.60 -5.81 -2.98
N ALA A 403 -26.36 -4.57 -3.36
CA ALA A 403 -25.05 -3.97 -3.18
C ALA A 403 -24.99 -3.32 -1.78
N TYR A 404 -24.74 -4.12 -0.75
CA TYR A 404 -24.52 -3.61 0.59
C TYR A 404 -23.05 -3.17 0.74
N ASN A 405 -22.86 -1.98 1.29
CA ASN A 405 -21.56 -1.64 1.85
C ASN A 405 -21.52 -2.22 3.27
N SER A 406 -20.53 -3.05 3.54
CA SER A 406 -20.29 -3.59 4.86
C SER A 406 -18.82 -3.45 5.23
N TRP A 407 -18.56 -3.08 6.48
CA TRP A 407 -17.21 -2.97 7.02
C TRP A 407 -17.21 -3.42 8.47
N VAL A 408 -16.05 -3.86 8.96
CA VAL A 408 -15.87 -4.16 10.38
C VAL A 408 -15.86 -2.83 11.15
N ASP A 409 -16.79 -2.68 12.09
CA ASP A 409 -16.84 -1.54 12.99
C ASP A 409 -15.82 -1.71 14.13
N HIS A 410 -15.83 -2.89 14.74
CA HIS A 410 -14.83 -3.28 15.73
C HIS A 410 -14.83 -4.80 15.96
N VAL A 411 -13.78 -5.29 16.63
CA VAL A 411 -13.68 -6.67 17.11
C VAL A 411 -13.66 -6.67 18.63
N ARG A 412 -14.50 -7.48 19.23
CA ARG A 412 -14.54 -7.72 20.67
C ARG A 412 -13.88 -9.05 21.01
N ASP A 413 -12.92 -9.04 21.91
CA ASP A 413 -12.33 -10.25 22.47
C ASP A 413 -13.24 -10.76 23.60
N ASP A 414 -13.84 -11.94 23.42
CA ASP A 414 -14.75 -12.57 24.37
C ASP A 414 -14.00 -13.54 25.32
N GLY A 415 -12.68 -13.67 25.16
CA GLY A 415 -11.82 -14.57 25.94
C GLY A 415 -11.78 -16.01 25.39
N ASP A 416 -10.83 -16.80 25.87
CA ASP A 416 -10.62 -18.21 25.49
C ASP A 416 -10.50 -18.45 23.97
N GLY A 417 -9.90 -17.47 23.22
CA GLY A 417 -9.72 -17.54 21.76
C GLY A 417 -11.01 -17.37 20.98
N LYS A 418 -12.03 -16.79 21.59
CA LYS A 418 -13.31 -16.43 20.97
C LYS A 418 -13.41 -14.93 20.77
N PHE A 419 -14.03 -14.54 19.68
CA PHE A 419 -14.19 -13.16 19.27
C PHE A 419 -15.57 -12.92 18.71
N THR A 420 -16.04 -11.68 18.83
CA THR A 420 -17.22 -11.21 18.12
C THR A 420 -16.79 -10.10 17.17
N VAL A 421 -16.96 -10.31 15.87
CA VAL A 421 -16.75 -9.31 14.84
C VAL A 421 -18.05 -8.55 14.63
N VAL A 422 -18.05 -7.26 14.92
CA VAL A 422 -19.21 -6.39 14.71
C VAL A 422 -19.09 -5.73 13.35
N MET A 423 -20.00 -6.10 12.44
CA MET A 423 -20.08 -5.54 11.09
C MET A 423 -21.09 -4.42 11.05
N ALA A 424 -20.69 -3.26 10.53
CA ALA A 424 -21.61 -2.21 10.10
C ALA A 424 -22.07 -2.51 8.67
N VAL A 425 -23.38 -2.57 8.45
CA VAL A 425 -24.01 -2.89 7.16
C VAL A 425 -24.95 -1.76 6.76
N THR A 426 -24.66 -1.09 5.63
CA THR A 426 -25.53 -0.03 5.12
C THR A 426 -26.47 -0.58 4.07
N LEU A 427 -27.76 -0.44 4.30
CA LEU A 427 -28.84 -0.91 3.42
C LEU A 427 -29.41 0.25 2.59
N PRO A 428 -29.43 0.15 1.24
CA PRO A 428 -30.24 1.04 0.41
C PRO A 428 -31.75 0.79 0.62
N PRO A 429 -32.65 1.77 0.38
CA PRO A 429 -32.39 3.15 -0.08
C PRO A 429 -32.15 4.16 1.04
N ASP A 430 -32.35 3.76 2.31
CA ASP A 430 -32.49 4.71 3.42
C ASP A 430 -31.17 5.09 4.08
N ALA A 431 -30.04 4.57 3.59
CA ALA A 431 -28.69 4.75 4.17
C ALA A 431 -28.64 4.43 5.69
N HIS A 432 -29.57 3.58 6.16
CA HIS A 432 -29.55 3.10 7.53
C HIS A 432 -28.41 2.10 7.73
N THR A 433 -27.65 2.26 8.79
CA THR A 433 -26.60 1.33 9.16
C THR A 433 -27.11 0.41 10.27
N ASP A 434 -27.19 -0.88 9.99
CA ASP A 434 -27.44 -1.93 10.96
C ASP A 434 -26.10 -2.53 11.43
N TYR A 435 -26.08 -3.09 12.63
CA TYR A 435 -24.91 -3.79 13.16
C TYR A 435 -25.22 -5.28 13.30
N VAL A 436 -24.32 -6.11 12.76
CA VAL A 436 -24.42 -7.57 12.79
C VAL A 436 -23.23 -8.13 13.52
N GLU A 437 -23.48 -9.00 14.51
CA GLU A 437 -22.44 -9.70 15.26
C GLU A 437 -22.13 -11.05 14.61
N LEU A 438 -20.86 -11.28 14.26
CA LEU A 438 -20.34 -12.52 13.70
C LEU A 438 -19.42 -13.19 14.73
N PRO A 439 -19.83 -14.33 15.32
CA PRO A 439 -18.97 -15.04 16.24
C PRO A 439 -17.81 -15.73 15.49
N ALA A 440 -16.60 -15.53 15.99
CA ALA A 440 -15.38 -16.13 15.46
C ALA A 440 -14.59 -16.84 16.55
N GLU A 441 -13.81 -17.83 16.18
CA GLU A 441 -12.90 -18.54 17.08
C GLU A 441 -11.61 -18.93 16.36
N ARG A 442 -10.61 -19.32 17.14
CA ARG A 442 -9.38 -19.87 16.62
C ARG A 442 -9.53 -21.39 16.42
N ASN A 443 -9.32 -21.87 15.20
CA ASN A 443 -9.37 -23.30 14.91
C ASN A 443 -8.11 -24.05 15.44
N ALA A 444 -8.08 -25.37 15.31
CA ALA A 444 -6.96 -26.17 15.78
C ALA A 444 -5.64 -25.93 15.00
N ALA A 445 -5.70 -25.36 13.80
CA ALA A 445 -4.54 -24.96 13.02
C ALA A 445 -3.97 -23.59 13.43
N GLY A 446 -4.74 -22.83 14.22
CA GLY A 446 -4.38 -21.49 14.69
C GLY A 446 -5.00 -20.36 13.87
N ASP A 447 -5.81 -20.68 12.85
CA ASP A 447 -6.48 -19.68 12.00
C ASP A 447 -7.78 -19.22 12.64
N PHE A 448 -8.18 -17.98 12.35
CA PHE A 448 -9.48 -17.45 12.75
C PHE A 448 -10.55 -17.90 11.76
N VAL A 449 -11.69 -18.37 12.29
CA VAL A 449 -12.83 -18.83 11.50
C VAL A 449 -14.13 -18.38 12.13
N PHE A 450 -15.16 -18.10 11.34
CA PHE A 450 -16.50 -17.85 11.85
C PHE A 450 -17.18 -19.15 12.29
N THR A 451 -17.83 -19.12 13.43
CA THR A 451 -18.61 -20.27 13.96
C THR A 451 -20.08 -20.20 13.56
N ASP A 452 -20.54 -19.03 13.15
CA ASP A 452 -21.87 -18.78 12.59
C ASP A 452 -21.78 -17.60 11.61
N TYR A 453 -22.66 -17.60 10.62
CA TYR A 453 -22.71 -16.54 9.62
C TYR A 453 -24.18 -16.23 9.31
N PRO A 454 -24.85 -15.37 10.10
CA PRO A 454 -26.20 -14.92 9.82
C PRO A 454 -26.15 -14.03 8.59
N TYR A 455 -26.51 -14.58 7.43
CA TYR A 455 -26.63 -13.79 6.23
C TYR A 455 -27.79 -12.79 6.40
N TRP A 456 -27.48 -11.50 6.21
CA TRP A 456 -28.45 -10.42 6.39
C TRP A 456 -29.27 -10.10 5.14
N ASP A 457 -29.53 -11.09 4.27
CA ASP A 457 -30.44 -10.91 3.17
C ASP A 457 -31.89 -10.80 3.68
N ARG A 458 -32.45 -9.61 3.61
CA ARG A 458 -33.86 -9.36 3.93
C ARG A 458 -34.72 -9.54 2.69
N SER A 459 -34.56 -10.59 1.92
CA SER A 459 -35.48 -10.97 0.86
C SER A 459 -36.70 -11.76 1.40
N GLU A 460 -37.24 -11.37 2.55
CA GLU A 460 -38.57 -11.76 2.96
C GLU A 460 -39.56 -10.61 2.84
#